data_1e0c4638e3227bb352b78be787b4d95e
#
_entry.id   1e0c4638e3227bb352b78be787b4d95e
#
_cell.length_a   1.000
_cell.length_b   1.000
_cell.length_c   1.000
_cell.angle_alpha   90.00
_cell.angle_beta   90.00
_cell.angle_gamma   90.00
#
_symmetry.space_group_name_H-M   'P 1'
#
loop_
_entity.id
_entity.type
_entity.pdbx_description
1 polymer ?
#
loop_
_entity_poly.entity_id
_entity_poly.type
_entity_poly.pdbx_seq_one_letter_code
_entity_poly.pdbx_strand_id
1 'polypeptide(L)'
;MKIKVGLFLWISLLCLQESKAQFHTIQNKPLRFKINVSEQTKKVEPVLSSTTNKISEQDSEKMKEDMPLMCFPLDTLIVTSPYGYRTDPFSRKRKMHSGIDFRASSDKVYAMMPGKVFKVGYDKVSGNYVTLQHGSITVSYCHLSQVLKQKNDLVAVGEVVGVTGNTGRSTGEHLHLTCKIKGRAIDPSLILDYITHLRLSPNYVLH
;
A
#
# COMPACT_ATOMS: atom_id res chain seq x y z
N MET A 1 -66.94 37.84 17.55
CA MET A 1 -66.57 37.21 16.27
C MET A 1 -65.25 36.48 16.48
N LYS A 2 -65.29 35.17 16.68
CA LYS A 2 -64.12 34.26 17.02
C LYS A 2 -63.58 33.71 15.71
N ILE A 3 -62.41 34.07 15.31
CA ILE A 3 -61.68 33.47 14.17
C ILE A 3 -60.59 32.57 14.71
N LYS A 4 -60.68 31.32 14.28
CA LYS A 4 -59.83 30.20 14.65
C LYS A 4 -58.38 30.42 14.18
N VAL A 5 -57.44 30.46 15.12
CA VAL A 5 -56.03 30.27 14.91
C VAL A 5 -55.69 28.82 15.29
N GLY A 6 -55.60 27.95 14.33
CA GLY A 6 -55.38 26.54 14.63
C GLY A 6 -55.16 25.73 13.36
N LEU A 7 -54.14 26.05 12.57
CA LEU A 7 -53.68 25.11 11.50
C LEU A 7 -52.27 25.43 10.95
N PHE A 8 -51.35 25.92 11.75
CA PHE A 8 -49.96 26.14 11.26
C PHE A 8 -48.86 25.55 12.14
N LEU A 9 -49.20 24.59 13.00
CA LEU A 9 -48.22 23.96 13.92
C LEU A 9 -47.99 22.49 13.66
N TRP A 10 -48.27 21.99 12.45
CA TRP A 10 -48.11 20.56 12.13
C TRP A 10 -47.17 20.25 10.95
N ILE A 11 -46.42 21.21 10.42
CA ILE A 11 -45.48 20.97 9.27
C ILE A 11 -44.02 21.14 9.65
N SER A 12 -43.69 21.52 10.89
CA SER A 12 -42.27 21.65 11.31
C SER A 12 -41.70 20.49 12.16
N LEU A 13 -42.43 19.39 12.29
CA LEU A 13 -41.96 18.24 13.11
C LEU A 13 -41.64 16.98 12.32
N LEU A 14 -41.39 17.10 11.01
CA LEU A 14 -41.07 15.92 10.15
C LEU A 14 -39.75 16.04 9.41
N CYS A 15 -38.82 16.86 9.89
CA CYS A 15 -37.51 17.01 9.25
C CYS A 15 -36.32 16.94 10.23
N LEU A 16 -36.51 16.26 11.36
CA LEU A 16 -35.41 15.81 12.23
C LEU A 16 -35.30 14.29 12.20
N GLN A 17 -35.18 13.74 11.00
CA GLN A 17 -34.68 12.39 10.86
C GLN A 17 -33.18 12.47 10.98
N GLU A 18 -32.70 12.25 12.20
CA GLU A 18 -31.28 12.02 12.50
C GLU A 18 -30.76 10.96 11.55
N SER A 19 -29.93 11.35 10.61
CA SER A 19 -29.06 10.46 9.89
C SER A 19 -28.06 9.93 10.91
N LYS A 20 -28.41 8.87 11.62
CA LYS A 20 -27.44 8.04 12.33
C LYS A 20 -26.55 7.44 11.26
N ALA A 21 -25.39 8.09 11.03
CA ALA A 21 -24.30 7.49 10.33
C ALA A 21 -23.96 6.19 11.08
N GLN A 22 -24.41 5.07 10.54
CA GLN A 22 -23.97 3.76 10.99
C GLN A 22 -22.50 3.67 10.65
N PHE A 23 -21.66 4.02 11.61
CA PHE A 23 -20.29 3.58 11.60
C PHE A 23 -20.33 2.06 11.70
N HIS A 24 -20.26 1.38 10.56
CA HIS A 24 -19.92 -0.01 10.54
C HIS A 24 -18.56 -0.12 11.19
N THR A 25 -18.56 -0.56 12.44
CA THR A 25 -17.36 -1.05 13.10
C THR A 25 -16.86 -2.19 12.22
N ILE A 26 -15.82 -1.91 11.42
CA ILE A 26 -15.08 -2.94 10.71
C ILE A 26 -14.46 -3.76 11.83
N GLN A 27 -15.08 -4.90 12.14
CA GLN A 27 -14.50 -5.88 13.03
C GLN A 27 -13.14 -6.21 12.43
N ASN A 28 -12.08 -6.00 13.22
CA ASN A 28 -10.71 -6.35 12.90
C ASN A 28 -10.57 -7.87 12.74
N LYS A 29 -11.10 -8.39 11.64
CA LYS A 29 -10.78 -9.74 11.19
C LYS A 29 -9.45 -9.62 10.45
N PRO A 30 -8.37 -10.26 10.90
CA PRO A 30 -7.10 -10.19 10.18
C PRO A 30 -7.32 -10.76 8.77
N LEU A 31 -7.21 -9.90 7.77
CA LEU A 31 -7.23 -10.31 6.37
C LEU A 31 -5.93 -11.08 6.11
N ARG A 32 -6.02 -12.41 6.14
CA ARG A 32 -4.93 -13.30 5.74
C ARG A 32 -5.02 -13.54 4.24
N PHE A 33 -4.14 -12.90 3.49
CA PHE A 33 -3.94 -13.22 2.07
C PHE A 33 -2.67 -14.06 1.95
N LYS A 34 -2.80 -15.31 1.55
CA LYS A 34 -1.67 -16.14 1.12
C LYS A 34 -1.55 -15.99 -0.40
N ILE A 35 -0.47 -15.38 -0.84
CA ILE A 35 -0.10 -15.37 -2.25
C ILE A 35 0.83 -16.57 -2.45
N ASN A 36 0.38 -17.60 -3.17
CA ASN A 36 1.27 -18.65 -3.63
C ASN A 36 2.06 -18.11 -4.83
N VAL A 37 3.26 -17.64 -4.58
CA VAL A 37 4.23 -17.42 -5.63
C VAL A 37 4.77 -18.80 -5.98
N SER A 38 4.31 -19.38 -7.09
CA SER A 38 4.91 -20.60 -7.63
C SER A 38 6.35 -20.29 -8.00
N GLU A 39 7.27 -20.95 -7.30
CA GLU A 39 8.69 -20.97 -7.63
C GLU A 39 8.89 -21.49 -9.06
N GLN A 40 9.23 -20.61 -9.98
CA GLN A 40 9.98 -20.99 -11.18
C GLN A 40 11.28 -20.19 -11.20
N THR A 41 12.17 -20.48 -10.25
CA THR A 41 13.58 -20.18 -10.38
C THR A 41 14.22 -21.25 -11.27
N LYS A 42 14.15 -21.09 -12.58
CA LYS A 42 15.10 -21.76 -13.46
C LYS A 42 16.47 -21.10 -13.26
N LYS A 43 17.35 -21.88 -12.67
CA LYS A 43 18.80 -21.65 -12.60
C LYS A 43 19.32 -21.38 -14.00
N VAL A 44 19.72 -20.17 -14.30
CA VAL A 44 20.40 -19.80 -15.54
C VAL A 44 21.88 -19.81 -15.25
N GLU A 45 22.57 -20.86 -15.72
CA GLU A 45 24.04 -20.86 -15.83
C GLU A 45 24.45 -19.97 -17.03
N PRO A 46 25.59 -19.28 -16.95
CA PRO A 46 26.02 -18.40 -18.04
C PRO A 46 26.63 -19.24 -19.18
N VAL A 47 25.85 -19.53 -20.19
CA VAL A 47 26.38 -20.02 -21.45
C VAL A 47 26.57 -18.83 -22.38
N LEU A 48 27.79 -18.43 -22.54
CA LEU A 48 28.26 -17.49 -23.57
C LEU A 48 28.20 -18.18 -24.93
N SER A 49 27.11 -18.02 -25.68
CA SER A 49 27.11 -18.26 -27.11
C SER A 49 26.15 -17.29 -27.81
N SER A 50 26.75 -16.54 -28.72
CA SER A 50 26.14 -15.61 -29.64
C SER A 50 25.01 -16.24 -30.44
N THR A 51 23.76 -15.89 -30.12
CA THR A 51 22.66 -15.99 -31.09
C THR A 51 21.70 -14.84 -30.74
N THR A 52 21.74 -13.78 -31.52
CA THR A 52 20.78 -12.67 -31.49
C THR A 52 19.42 -13.18 -31.98
N ASN A 53 18.61 -13.72 -31.07
CA ASN A 53 17.20 -13.89 -31.32
C ASN A 53 16.54 -12.52 -31.22
N LYS A 54 16.16 -11.96 -32.39
CA LYS A 54 15.25 -10.81 -32.48
C LYS A 54 13.94 -11.21 -31.83
N ILE A 55 13.72 -10.81 -30.58
CA ILE A 55 12.39 -10.79 -29.95
C ILE A 55 11.56 -9.86 -30.83
N SER A 56 10.47 -10.37 -31.42
CA SER A 56 9.63 -9.55 -32.29
C SER A 56 9.01 -8.41 -31.47
N GLU A 57 8.84 -7.23 -32.07
CA GLU A 57 8.18 -6.10 -31.40
C GLU A 57 6.80 -6.48 -30.87
N GLN A 58 6.10 -7.42 -31.52
CA GLN A 58 4.82 -7.97 -31.09
C GLN A 58 4.89 -8.76 -29.79
N ASP A 59 5.97 -9.53 -29.55
CA ASP A 59 6.17 -10.26 -28.30
C ASP A 59 6.48 -9.29 -27.14
N SER A 60 7.16 -8.19 -27.42
CA SER A 60 7.45 -7.14 -26.44
C SER A 60 6.23 -6.30 -26.07
N GLU A 61 5.29 -6.09 -26.98
CA GLU A 61 4.02 -5.41 -26.73
C GLU A 61 3.07 -6.31 -25.93
N LYS A 62 2.95 -7.58 -26.27
CA LYS A 62 2.12 -8.55 -25.55
C LYS A 62 2.59 -8.76 -24.11
N MET A 63 3.90 -8.75 -23.87
CA MET A 63 4.45 -8.80 -22.48
C MET A 63 4.14 -7.53 -21.68
N LYS A 64 3.86 -6.38 -22.32
CA LYS A 64 3.46 -5.14 -21.62
C LYS A 64 1.99 -5.13 -21.22
N GLU A 65 1.12 -5.82 -21.96
CA GLU A 65 -0.32 -5.89 -21.66
C GLU A 65 -0.63 -6.79 -20.46
N ASP A 66 0.21 -7.79 -20.13
CA ASP A 66 -0.04 -8.78 -19.09
C ASP A 66 0.60 -8.44 -17.73
N MET A 67 1.36 -7.35 -17.61
CA MET A 67 1.96 -6.98 -16.33
C MET A 67 0.93 -6.30 -15.40
N PRO A 68 0.79 -6.78 -14.15
CA PRO A 68 -0.09 -6.12 -13.20
C PRO A 68 0.37 -4.66 -13.00
N LEU A 69 -0.57 -3.72 -13.13
CA LEU A 69 -0.27 -2.29 -12.90
C LEU A 69 0.13 -2.00 -11.45
N MET A 70 -0.28 -2.86 -10.52
CA MET A 70 -0.04 -2.71 -9.08
C MET A 70 0.05 -4.07 -8.37
N CYS A 71 0.84 -4.12 -7.29
CA CYS A 71 0.90 -5.28 -6.40
C CYS A 71 0.93 -4.86 -4.93
N PHE A 72 0.78 -5.82 -4.02
CA PHE A 72 0.97 -5.60 -2.60
C PHE A 72 2.45 -5.47 -2.23
N PRO A 73 2.77 -4.71 -1.15
CA PRO A 73 4.16 -4.50 -0.73
C PRO A 73 4.80 -5.71 -0.08
N LEU A 74 4.02 -6.71 0.35
CA LEU A 74 4.46 -7.97 0.98
C LEU A 74 3.61 -9.12 0.44
N ASP A 75 4.13 -10.35 0.52
CA ASP A 75 3.40 -11.57 0.15
C ASP A 75 2.18 -11.82 1.05
N THR A 76 2.28 -11.42 2.32
CA THR A 76 1.17 -11.52 3.29
C THR A 76 0.97 -10.20 3.99
N LEU A 77 -0.27 -9.69 4.00
CA LEU A 77 -0.63 -8.45 4.68
C LEU A 77 -1.37 -8.76 5.99
N ILE A 78 -0.71 -8.49 7.12
CA ILE A 78 -1.34 -8.53 8.46
C ILE A 78 -1.13 -7.16 9.09
N VAL A 79 -2.18 -6.35 9.09
CA VAL A 79 -2.14 -5.00 9.69
C VAL A 79 -1.98 -5.12 11.20
N THR A 80 -0.93 -4.49 11.73
CA THR A 80 -0.66 -4.40 13.18
C THR A 80 -1.00 -3.02 13.73
N SER A 81 -0.93 -1.98 12.89
CA SER A 81 -1.34 -0.63 13.27
C SER A 81 -1.84 0.16 12.04
N PRO A 82 -3.11 0.60 12.04
CA PRO A 82 -3.66 1.35 10.91
C PRO A 82 -3.18 2.80 10.90
N TYR A 83 -3.42 3.46 9.77
CA TYR A 83 -3.31 4.91 9.62
C TYR A 83 -4.31 5.62 10.55
N GLY A 84 -3.93 6.78 11.08
CA GLY A 84 -4.82 7.60 11.89
C GLY A 84 -4.30 7.92 13.28
N TYR A 85 -5.13 8.56 14.10
CA TYR A 85 -4.76 8.92 15.46
C TYR A 85 -4.79 7.70 16.40
N ARG A 86 -3.66 7.42 17.03
CA ARG A 86 -3.51 6.33 18.01
C ARG A 86 -2.64 6.76 19.20
N THR A 87 -2.63 5.97 20.25
CA THR A 87 -1.65 6.12 21.33
C THR A 87 -0.27 5.72 20.83
N ASP A 88 0.67 6.64 20.85
CA ASP A 88 2.07 6.39 20.46
C ASP A 88 2.71 5.43 21.48
N PRO A 89 3.31 4.30 21.05
CA PRO A 89 3.84 3.29 21.97
C PRO A 89 5.02 3.78 22.83
N PHE A 90 5.73 4.82 22.39
CA PHE A 90 6.88 5.36 23.11
C PHE A 90 6.49 6.50 24.06
N SER A 91 5.73 7.48 23.56
CA SER A 91 5.36 8.67 24.35
C SER A 91 4.08 8.50 25.16
N ARG A 92 3.29 7.45 24.90
CA ARG A 92 1.96 7.20 25.47
C ARG A 92 0.93 8.31 25.22
N LYS A 93 1.26 9.26 24.36
CA LYS A 93 0.37 10.37 23.97
C LYS A 93 -0.37 10.03 22.67
N ARG A 94 -1.55 10.63 22.50
CA ARG A 94 -2.29 10.56 21.24
C ARG A 94 -1.49 11.24 20.13
N LYS A 95 -1.16 10.49 19.06
CA LYS A 95 -0.36 10.97 17.94
C LYS A 95 -0.90 10.44 16.62
N MET A 96 -0.77 11.23 15.57
CA MET A 96 -1.09 10.80 14.21
C MET A 96 -0.05 9.80 13.72
N HIS A 97 -0.52 8.63 13.27
CA HIS A 97 0.23 7.62 12.54
C HIS A 97 0.01 7.86 11.04
N SER A 98 1.01 8.39 10.35
CA SER A 98 0.90 8.81 8.95
C SER A 98 1.14 7.68 7.93
N GLY A 99 1.11 6.44 8.38
CA GLY A 99 1.29 5.24 7.59
C GLY A 99 0.46 4.07 8.12
N ILE A 100 0.72 2.90 7.61
CA ILE A 100 0.17 1.64 8.08
C ILE A 100 1.31 0.68 8.39
N ASP A 101 1.21 -0.07 9.49
CA ASP A 101 2.21 -1.05 9.89
C ASP A 101 1.71 -2.46 9.60
N PHE A 102 2.56 -3.26 8.96
CA PHE A 102 2.32 -4.68 8.68
C PHE A 102 3.30 -5.54 9.46
N ARG A 103 2.80 -6.63 10.04
CA ARG A 103 3.66 -7.67 10.60
C ARG A 103 4.59 -8.19 9.51
N ALA A 104 5.86 -8.35 9.86
CA ALA A 104 6.87 -8.88 8.97
C ALA A 104 7.97 -9.60 9.75
N SER A 105 8.73 -10.47 9.07
CA SER A 105 9.86 -11.21 9.62
C SER A 105 10.86 -11.52 8.52
N SER A 106 11.75 -10.57 8.24
CA SER A 106 12.75 -10.64 7.15
C SER A 106 12.13 -10.89 5.77
N ASP A 107 10.93 -10.30 5.56
CA ASP A 107 10.17 -10.45 4.32
C ASP A 107 10.72 -9.54 3.23
N LYS A 108 10.63 -10.00 1.97
CA LYS A 108 10.90 -9.18 0.80
C LYS A 108 9.86 -8.07 0.70
N VAL A 109 10.32 -6.87 0.37
CA VAL A 109 9.46 -5.70 0.14
C VAL A 109 9.42 -5.39 -1.35
N TYR A 110 8.21 -5.32 -1.90
CA TYR A 110 7.97 -5.15 -3.33
C TYR A 110 7.55 -3.73 -3.67
N ALA A 111 8.02 -3.22 -4.82
CA ALA A 111 7.52 -1.98 -5.41
C ALA A 111 6.05 -2.16 -5.79
N MET A 112 5.15 -1.40 -5.16
CA MET A 112 3.70 -1.53 -5.39
C MET A 112 3.26 -1.12 -6.80
N MET A 113 4.03 -0.27 -7.46
CA MET A 113 3.78 0.28 -8.79
C MET A 113 5.10 0.47 -9.53
N PRO A 114 5.11 0.55 -10.87
CA PRO A 114 6.30 0.94 -11.62
C PRO A 114 6.65 2.40 -11.31
N GLY A 115 7.94 2.72 -11.24
CA GLY A 115 8.35 4.08 -10.93
C GLY A 115 9.85 4.27 -10.82
N LYS A 116 10.24 5.29 -10.07
CA LYS A 116 11.64 5.67 -9.86
C LYS A 116 11.95 5.78 -8.37
N VAL A 117 13.13 5.34 -7.97
CA VAL A 117 13.63 5.55 -6.60
C VAL A 117 13.91 7.03 -6.41
N PHE A 118 13.07 7.69 -5.63
CA PHE A 118 13.18 9.12 -5.32
C PHE A 118 14.20 9.37 -4.22
N LYS A 119 14.19 8.54 -3.17
CA LYS A 119 15.07 8.69 -2.02
C LYS A 119 15.39 7.35 -1.37
N VAL A 120 16.65 7.20 -0.97
CA VAL A 120 17.13 6.12 -0.10
C VAL A 120 17.87 6.77 1.06
N GLY A 121 17.76 6.24 2.26
CA GLY A 121 18.48 6.79 3.40
C GLY A 121 18.17 6.10 4.71
N TYR A 122 18.70 6.72 5.75
CA TYR A 122 18.45 6.36 7.15
C TYR A 122 18.12 7.63 7.93
N ASP A 123 17.10 7.55 8.79
CA ASP A 123 16.89 8.55 9.84
C ASP A 123 16.41 7.84 11.13
N LYS A 124 16.48 8.56 12.26
CA LYS A 124 16.17 8.00 13.59
C LYS A 124 14.71 7.57 13.75
N VAL A 125 13.81 8.05 12.92
CA VAL A 125 12.37 7.71 12.96
C VAL A 125 12.06 6.58 12.00
N SER A 126 12.39 6.74 10.73
CA SER A 126 12.06 5.78 9.65
C SER A 126 13.00 4.57 9.60
N GLY A 127 14.17 4.64 10.29
CA GLY A 127 15.22 3.64 10.11
C GLY A 127 15.79 3.69 8.69
N ASN A 128 16.22 2.57 8.15
CA ASN A 128 16.53 2.44 6.72
C ASN A 128 15.22 2.51 5.94
N TYR A 129 15.21 3.30 4.89
CA TYR A 129 14.00 3.46 4.06
C TYR A 129 14.35 3.65 2.58
N VAL A 130 13.40 3.26 1.74
CA VAL A 130 13.36 3.61 0.33
C VAL A 130 12.03 4.28 0.02
N THR A 131 12.07 5.38 -0.74
CA THR A 131 10.88 6.07 -1.24
C THR A 131 10.85 5.99 -2.74
N LEU A 132 9.78 5.46 -3.28
CA LEU A 132 9.52 5.38 -4.72
C LEU A 132 8.57 6.49 -5.13
N GLN A 133 8.78 7.02 -6.34
CA GLN A 133 7.90 7.98 -6.99
C GLN A 133 7.20 7.34 -8.17
N HIS A 134 5.88 7.41 -8.17
CA HIS A 134 4.95 6.87 -9.16
C HIS A 134 4.06 8.01 -9.67
N GLY A 135 4.60 8.82 -10.61
CA GLY A 135 3.92 10.05 -11.05
C GLY A 135 3.73 11.03 -9.88
N SER A 136 2.46 11.32 -9.52
CA SER A 136 2.11 12.22 -8.40
C SER A 136 2.09 11.54 -7.03
N ILE A 137 2.22 10.20 -6.99
CA ILE A 137 2.19 9.40 -5.77
C ILE A 137 3.63 9.10 -5.34
N THR A 138 3.91 9.17 -4.04
CA THR A 138 5.13 8.63 -3.45
C THR A 138 4.78 7.61 -2.39
N VAL A 139 5.49 6.49 -2.40
CA VAL A 139 5.36 5.41 -1.43
C VAL A 139 6.69 5.23 -0.72
N SER A 140 6.70 5.27 0.61
CA SER A 140 7.92 5.02 1.40
C SER A 140 7.76 3.73 2.19
N TYR A 141 8.80 2.91 2.14
CA TYR A 141 8.95 1.64 2.83
C TYR A 141 10.03 1.82 3.89
N CYS A 142 9.65 1.72 5.17
CA CYS A 142 10.51 2.09 6.30
C CYS A 142 10.80 0.89 7.21
N HIS A 143 11.73 1.10 8.16
CA HIS A 143 12.23 0.13 9.14
C HIS A 143 12.97 -1.06 8.53
N LEU A 144 13.48 -0.90 7.30
CA LEU A 144 14.13 -1.96 6.55
C LEU A 144 15.43 -2.42 7.22
N SER A 145 15.70 -3.72 7.17
CA SER A 145 17.03 -4.27 7.49
C SER A 145 18.02 -3.98 6.35
N GLN A 146 17.52 -4.07 5.10
CA GLN A 146 18.32 -3.85 3.91
C GLN A 146 17.52 -3.10 2.84
N VAL A 147 18.14 -2.11 2.19
CA VAL A 147 17.65 -1.47 0.97
C VAL A 147 18.42 -2.02 -0.21
N LEU A 148 17.72 -2.50 -1.25
CA LEU A 148 18.31 -3.17 -2.41
C LEU A 148 18.35 -2.29 -3.66
N LYS A 149 18.04 -1.00 -3.52
CA LYS A 149 17.96 -0.04 -4.61
C LYS A 149 18.76 1.21 -4.29
N GLN A 150 19.15 1.92 -5.33
CA GLN A 150 19.82 3.21 -5.24
C GLN A 150 18.93 4.34 -5.76
N LYS A 151 19.23 5.57 -5.34
CA LYS A 151 18.53 6.75 -5.84
C LYS A 151 18.64 6.82 -7.37
N ASN A 152 17.52 7.10 -8.02
CA ASN A 152 17.30 7.18 -9.46
C ASN A 152 17.11 5.85 -10.19
N ASP A 153 17.24 4.69 -9.54
CA ASP A 153 16.90 3.43 -10.17
C ASP A 153 15.43 3.46 -10.67
N LEU A 154 15.19 2.88 -11.82
CA LEU A 154 13.84 2.56 -12.27
C LEU A 154 13.45 1.21 -11.68
N VAL A 155 12.21 1.10 -11.27
CA VAL A 155 11.67 -0.14 -10.69
C VAL A 155 10.39 -0.54 -11.41
N ALA A 156 10.29 -1.82 -11.71
CA ALA A 156 9.04 -2.43 -12.18
C ALA A 156 8.12 -2.73 -11.00
N VAL A 157 6.83 -2.93 -11.28
CA VAL A 157 5.89 -3.44 -10.29
C VAL A 157 6.32 -4.83 -9.82
N GLY A 158 6.24 -5.10 -8.50
CA GLY A 158 6.67 -6.39 -7.92
C GLY A 158 8.18 -6.57 -7.80
N GLU A 159 8.99 -5.61 -8.22
CA GLU A 159 10.42 -5.68 -8.05
C GLU A 159 10.82 -5.52 -6.58
N VAL A 160 11.75 -6.35 -6.09
CA VAL A 160 12.19 -6.30 -4.70
C VAL A 160 13.03 -5.03 -4.47
N VAL A 161 12.60 -4.20 -3.51
CA VAL A 161 13.24 -2.94 -3.18
C VAL A 161 13.98 -2.95 -1.85
N GLY A 162 13.70 -3.94 -1.01
CA GLY A 162 14.35 -4.10 0.30
C GLY A 162 13.86 -5.33 1.03
N VAL A 163 14.33 -5.46 2.27
CA VAL A 163 13.95 -6.52 3.23
C VAL A 163 13.46 -5.83 4.51
N THR A 164 12.38 -6.32 5.09
CA THR A 164 11.85 -5.81 6.35
C THR A 164 12.84 -5.98 7.49
N GLY A 165 12.67 -5.19 8.54
CA GLY A 165 13.55 -5.20 9.70
C GLY A 165 12.99 -4.42 10.88
N ASN A 166 13.89 -4.04 11.79
CA ASN A 166 13.57 -3.34 13.01
C ASN A 166 14.51 -2.14 13.25
N THR A 167 14.73 -1.34 12.20
CA THR A 167 15.63 -0.18 12.28
C THR A 167 14.88 1.11 12.60
N GLY A 168 15.57 2.10 13.17
CA GLY A 168 14.98 3.38 13.56
C GLY A 168 14.07 3.28 14.79
N ARG A 169 12.97 4.06 14.80
CA ARG A 169 12.02 4.10 15.93
C ARG A 169 10.97 3.01 15.79
N SER A 170 11.32 1.79 16.06
CA SER A 170 10.47 0.61 15.97
C SER A 170 10.46 -0.16 17.30
N THR A 171 9.35 -0.79 17.64
CA THR A 171 9.19 -1.66 18.82
C THR A 171 9.35 -3.14 18.50
N GLY A 172 9.49 -3.50 17.25
CA GLY A 172 9.64 -4.87 16.76
C GLY A 172 9.65 -4.89 15.24
N GLU A 173 10.00 -6.02 14.64
CA GLU A 173 10.10 -6.14 13.19
C GLU A 173 8.74 -5.94 12.51
N HIS A 174 8.67 -5.02 11.55
CA HIS A 174 7.48 -4.71 10.77
C HIS A 174 7.83 -3.89 9.53
N LEU A 175 6.93 -3.83 8.56
CA LEU A 175 6.96 -2.86 7.49
C LEU A 175 6.08 -1.66 7.86
N HIS A 176 6.65 -0.46 7.95
CA HIS A 176 5.89 0.79 7.98
C HIS A 176 5.80 1.36 6.58
N LEU A 177 4.57 1.49 6.06
CA LEU A 177 4.26 1.99 4.72
C LEU A 177 3.59 3.35 4.81
N THR A 178 4.15 4.36 4.11
CA THR A 178 3.49 5.67 3.96
C THR A 178 3.22 5.98 2.51
N CYS A 179 2.07 6.60 2.25
CA CYS A 179 1.70 7.08 0.92
C CYS A 179 1.43 8.57 0.93
N LYS A 180 1.87 9.26 -0.13
CA LYS A 180 1.57 10.69 -0.32
C LYS A 180 1.12 10.94 -1.75
N ILE A 181 0.14 11.83 -1.92
CA ILE A 181 -0.26 12.39 -3.22
C ILE A 181 0.13 13.86 -3.22
N LYS A 182 0.95 14.29 -4.18
CA LYS A 182 1.44 15.69 -4.28
C LYS A 182 2.00 16.19 -2.94
N GLY A 183 2.75 15.33 -2.24
CA GLY A 183 3.39 15.63 -0.94
C GLY A 183 2.49 15.55 0.29
N ARG A 184 1.18 15.39 0.15
CA ARG A 184 0.24 15.25 1.28
C ARG A 184 0.05 13.78 1.63
N ALA A 185 0.20 13.44 2.92
CA ALA A 185 -0.04 12.08 3.40
C ALA A 185 -1.50 11.67 3.19
N ILE A 186 -1.70 10.46 2.71
CA ILE A 186 -3.00 9.81 2.57
C ILE A 186 -2.99 8.50 3.33
N ASP A 187 -4.17 7.97 3.63
CA ASP A 187 -4.32 6.63 4.18
C ASP A 187 -3.88 5.59 3.12
N PRO A 188 -2.83 4.79 3.40
CA PRO A 188 -2.37 3.77 2.46
C PRO A 188 -3.41 2.69 2.17
N SER A 189 -4.39 2.46 3.06
CA SER A 189 -5.46 1.49 2.84
C SER A 189 -6.24 1.75 1.56
N LEU A 190 -6.39 3.02 1.15
CA LEU A 190 -7.05 3.39 -0.11
C LEU A 190 -6.39 2.76 -1.33
N ILE A 191 -5.04 2.70 -1.35
CA ILE A 191 -4.29 2.08 -2.45
C ILE A 191 -4.39 0.55 -2.35
N LEU A 192 -4.32 -0.01 -1.14
CA LEU A 192 -4.42 -1.45 -0.91
C LEU A 192 -5.81 -1.98 -1.29
N ASP A 193 -6.87 -1.25 -0.95
CA ASP A 193 -8.24 -1.58 -1.33
C ASP A 193 -8.41 -1.53 -2.86
N TYR A 194 -7.82 -0.54 -3.51
CA TYR A 194 -7.82 -0.45 -4.98
C TYR A 194 -7.13 -1.66 -5.63
N ILE A 195 -5.96 -2.08 -5.11
CA ILE A 195 -5.26 -3.30 -5.57
C ILE A 195 -6.16 -4.54 -5.38
N THR A 196 -6.84 -4.63 -4.24
CA THR A 196 -7.77 -5.73 -3.95
C THR A 196 -8.90 -5.77 -4.97
N HIS A 197 -9.51 -4.61 -5.28
CA HIS A 197 -10.56 -4.50 -6.27
C HIS A 197 -10.10 -4.87 -7.69
N LEU A 198 -8.90 -4.44 -8.09
CA LEU A 198 -8.33 -4.83 -9.37
C LEU A 198 -8.19 -6.35 -9.49
N ARG A 199 -7.73 -7.03 -8.44
CA ARG A 199 -7.54 -8.49 -8.42
C ARG A 199 -8.84 -9.29 -8.41
N LEU A 200 -9.91 -8.72 -7.87
CA LEU A 200 -11.24 -9.33 -7.83
C LEU A 200 -12.07 -9.02 -9.08
N SER A 201 -11.61 -8.12 -9.95
CA SER A 201 -12.30 -7.77 -11.18
C SER A 201 -12.27 -8.96 -12.17
N PRO A 202 -13.41 -9.34 -12.80
CA PRO A 202 -13.45 -10.45 -13.75
C PRO A 202 -12.54 -10.29 -14.97
N ASN A 203 -12.11 -9.05 -15.25
CA ASN A 203 -11.20 -8.73 -16.36
C ASN A 203 -9.71 -8.84 -15.96
N TYR A 204 -9.41 -9.16 -14.69
CA TYR A 204 -8.06 -9.37 -14.21
C TYR A 204 -7.72 -10.86 -14.28
N VAL A 205 -7.39 -11.33 -15.49
CA VAL A 205 -6.94 -12.71 -15.68
C VAL A 205 -5.46 -12.76 -15.33
N LEU A 206 -5.13 -13.47 -14.24
CA LEU A 206 -3.76 -13.91 -13.97
C LEU A 206 -3.48 -15.08 -14.93
N HIS A 207 -2.76 -14.86 -16.00
CA HIS A 207 -2.19 -15.91 -16.85
C HIS A 207 -0.86 -16.40 -16.31
#